data_668de06a819e97fe6ebffaed123706fd
#
_entry.id   668de06a819e97fe6ebffaed123706fd
#
_cell.length_a   1.000
_cell.length_b   1.000
_cell.length_c   1.000
_cell.angle_alpha   90.00
_cell.angle_beta   90.00
_cell.angle_gamma   90.00
#
_symmetry.space_group_name_H-M   'P 1'
#
loop_
_entity.id
_entity.type
_entity.pdbx_description
1 polymer ?
#
loop_
_entity_poly.entity_id
_entity_poly.type
_entity_poly.pdbx_seq_one_letter_code
_entity_poly.pdbx_strand_id
1 'polypeptide(L)'
;MTVMEERFELASQRILEIEKRMPEQFQRYFAENADYLGVLLEEYKWVASGAMREASLQELERHNESCFIDLMGRNYETSYANPDWAYAQLGETFGQLLCAVAAELRSLPAFIYEQDLEGITIRLELFVEIYCAFAESFEETKEAPEYSRIRDIFYWFASDYAELTAEHAIRHTVDWGQRFALDIIENADLSDIRYLFRFGEYIADDQWKLAEHLNGLPEEKIQKIADTYTEGFRKGFELAKKPLDKKKSVQIRYPLGFERVVKAAIENFRKMGLEPVIARTPASFAEGRRVFRLGFFGGAVNRQFDYDHENDKALYLDKKYVHRMLECRKNAWEEYKDMAVVHAGPAVIEAFGEEPFEPASKEHLLTLSAEQQKLYVEYQSQAGAMTNEYIDPEERSFTCIAFPVSISRRFSTKC
;
A
#
# COMPACT_ATOMS: atom_id res chain seq x y z
N MET A 1 20.95 -20.10 -3.18
CA MET A 1 19.77 -19.75 -2.36
C MET A 1 20.24 -18.83 -1.25
N THR A 2 19.68 -17.64 -1.16
CA THR A 2 19.93 -16.69 -0.07
C THR A 2 19.17 -17.10 1.19
N VAL A 3 19.52 -16.55 2.34
CA VAL A 3 18.77 -16.79 3.58
C VAL A 3 17.29 -16.40 3.44
N MET A 4 17.01 -15.30 2.71
CA MET A 4 15.64 -14.85 2.48
C MET A 4 14.86 -15.82 1.57
N GLU A 5 15.46 -16.32 0.52
CA GLU A 5 14.85 -17.38 -0.33
C GLU A 5 14.54 -18.65 0.46
N GLU A 6 15.43 -19.05 1.37
CA GLU A 6 15.21 -20.22 2.23
C GLU A 6 14.03 -19.98 3.20
N ARG A 7 13.97 -18.82 3.85
CA ARG A 7 12.85 -18.45 4.73
C ARG A 7 11.52 -18.43 3.97
N PHE A 8 11.52 -17.84 2.78
CA PHE A 8 10.33 -17.79 1.91
C PHE A 8 9.84 -19.20 1.54
N GLU A 9 10.74 -20.08 1.12
CA GLU A 9 10.37 -21.46 0.78
C GLU A 9 9.80 -22.22 1.98
N LEU A 10 10.43 -22.10 3.16
CA LEU A 10 9.95 -22.75 4.39
C LEU A 10 8.57 -22.23 4.82
N ALA A 11 8.36 -20.91 4.80
CA ALA A 11 7.07 -20.33 5.14
C ALA A 11 5.98 -20.76 4.14
N SER A 12 6.31 -20.72 2.83
CA SER A 12 5.40 -21.16 1.77
C SER A 12 5.00 -22.62 1.89
N GLN A 13 5.97 -23.50 2.13
CA GLN A 13 5.69 -24.92 2.36
C GLN A 13 4.80 -25.12 3.59
N ARG A 14 5.08 -24.41 4.69
CA ARG A 14 4.31 -24.55 5.91
C ARG A 14 2.85 -24.13 5.74
N ILE A 15 2.59 -23.08 4.94
CA ILE A 15 1.22 -22.65 4.62
C ILE A 15 0.46 -23.75 3.87
N LEU A 16 1.09 -24.40 2.90
CA LEU A 16 0.48 -25.48 2.13
C LEU A 16 0.21 -26.75 2.96
N GLU A 17 0.90 -26.91 4.09
CA GLU A 17 0.77 -28.02 5.02
C GLU A 17 -0.18 -27.73 6.21
N ILE A 18 -0.91 -26.61 6.21
CA ILE A 18 -1.84 -26.26 7.30
C ILE A 18 -2.91 -27.34 7.45
N GLU A 19 -2.83 -28.05 8.57
CA GLU A 19 -3.68 -29.20 8.85
C GLU A 19 -4.91 -28.85 9.70
N LYS A 20 -5.92 -29.72 9.61
CA LYS A 20 -7.24 -29.59 10.26
C LYS A 20 -7.23 -30.18 11.70
N ARG A 21 -6.42 -29.63 12.63
CA ARG A 21 -6.23 -30.18 13.97
C ARG A 21 -6.73 -29.32 15.13
N MET A 22 -7.58 -28.34 14.86
CA MET A 22 -8.08 -27.39 15.86
C MET A 22 -9.61 -27.28 15.81
N PRO A 23 -10.27 -26.62 16.78
CA PRO A 23 -11.72 -26.40 16.73
C PRO A 23 -12.14 -25.73 15.43
N GLU A 24 -13.35 -26.10 14.94
CA GLU A 24 -13.86 -25.74 13.61
C GLU A 24 -13.74 -24.23 13.31
N GLN A 25 -14.03 -23.38 14.28
CA GLN A 25 -13.95 -21.92 14.11
C GLN A 25 -12.56 -21.42 13.73
N PHE A 26 -11.50 -21.87 14.41
CA PHE A 26 -10.12 -21.48 14.13
C PHE A 26 -9.57 -22.21 12.91
N GLN A 27 -9.93 -23.48 12.77
CA GLN A 27 -9.57 -24.26 11.60
C GLN A 27 -10.04 -23.58 10.31
N ARG A 28 -11.28 -23.10 10.30
CA ARG A 28 -11.84 -22.41 9.14
C ARG A 28 -11.08 -21.13 8.83
N TYR A 29 -10.76 -20.32 9.84
CA TYR A 29 -9.97 -19.10 9.68
C TYR A 29 -8.61 -19.38 9.05
N PHE A 30 -7.86 -20.34 9.59
CA PHE A 30 -6.53 -20.66 9.06
C PHE A 30 -6.60 -21.31 7.68
N ALA A 31 -7.57 -22.16 7.41
CA ALA A 31 -7.73 -22.80 6.11
C ALA A 31 -8.07 -21.78 5.01
N GLU A 32 -9.05 -20.89 5.22
CA GLU A 32 -9.45 -19.90 4.23
C GLU A 32 -8.33 -18.88 3.95
N ASN A 33 -7.58 -18.46 4.98
CA ASN A 33 -6.42 -17.60 4.77
C ASN A 33 -5.23 -18.34 4.12
N ALA A 34 -5.02 -19.62 4.42
CA ALA A 34 -4.01 -20.44 3.75
C ALA A 34 -4.35 -20.67 2.26
N ASP A 35 -5.62 -20.92 1.94
CA ASP A 35 -6.09 -21.03 0.56
C ASP A 35 -5.85 -19.71 -0.20
N TYR A 36 -6.16 -18.57 0.41
CA TYR A 36 -5.87 -17.26 -0.16
C TYR A 36 -4.36 -17.06 -0.39
N LEU A 37 -3.52 -17.39 0.60
CA LEU A 37 -2.07 -17.32 0.46
C LEU A 37 -1.55 -18.28 -0.62
N GLY A 38 -2.17 -19.46 -0.77
CA GLY A 38 -1.87 -20.39 -1.85
C GLY A 38 -2.08 -19.76 -3.24
N VAL A 39 -3.19 -19.05 -3.43
CA VAL A 39 -3.44 -18.28 -4.67
C VAL A 39 -2.36 -17.23 -4.88
N LEU A 40 -1.97 -16.51 -3.86
CA LEU A 40 -0.92 -15.48 -3.95
C LEU A 40 0.47 -16.06 -4.21
N LEU A 41 0.80 -17.24 -3.70
CA LEU A 41 2.06 -17.91 -4.00
C LEU A 41 2.15 -18.36 -5.48
N GLU A 42 1.03 -18.79 -6.07
CA GLU A 42 0.97 -19.07 -7.51
C GLU A 42 1.07 -17.76 -8.32
N GLU A 43 0.44 -16.68 -7.84
CA GLU A 43 0.58 -15.35 -8.45
C GLU A 43 2.03 -14.86 -8.45
N TYR A 44 2.75 -15.03 -7.33
CA TYR A 44 4.18 -14.72 -7.24
C TYR A 44 5.00 -15.45 -8.31
N LYS A 45 4.77 -16.75 -8.48
CA LYS A 45 5.46 -17.54 -9.52
C LYS A 45 5.13 -17.05 -10.93
N TRP A 46 3.87 -16.74 -11.18
CA TRP A 46 3.41 -16.24 -12.47
C TRP A 46 4.04 -14.89 -12.82
N VAL A 47 4.07 -13.94 -11.88
CA VAL A 47 4.73 -12.64 -12.06
C VAL A 47 6.24 -12.81 -12.25
N ALA A 48 6.89 -13.60 -11.38
CA ALA A 48 8.35 -13.88 -11.46
C ALA A 48 8.77 -14.53 -12.77
N SER A 49 7.92 -15.38 -13.36
CA SER A 49 8.18 -16.00 -14.66
C SER A 49 8.14 -15.02 -15.85
N GLY A 50 7.56 -13.83 -15.66
CA GLY A 50 7.32 -12.85 -16.71
C GLY A 50 6.12 -13.18 -17.62
N ALA A 51 5.38 -14.26 -17.38
CA ALA A 51 4.23 -14.68 -18.18
C ALA A 51 3.13 -13.60 -18.26
N MET A 52 3.02 -12.78 -17.22
CA MET A 52 2.11 -11.63 -17.17
C MET A 52 2.24 -10.69 -18.39
N ARG A 53 3.44 -10.56 -18.96
CA ARG A 53 3.69 -9.62 -20.08
C ARG A 53 3.01 -10.04 -21.36
N GLU A 54 2.80 -11.33 -21.55
CA GLU A 54 2.19 -11.93 -22.75
C GLU A 54 0.71 -12.31 -22.51
N ALA A 55 0.23 -12.18 -21.30
CA ALA A 55 -1.12 -12.57 -20.91
C ALA A 55 -2.18 -11.74 -21.65
N SER A 56 -3.29 -12.38 -21.98
CA SER A 56 -4.47 -11.70 -22.51
C SER A 56 -5.10 -10.79 -21.45
N LEU A 57 -5.86 -9.79 -21.90
CA LEU A 57 -6.59 -8.91 -20.99
C LEU A 57 -7.47 -9.70 -20.01
N GLN A 58 -8.22 -10.68 -20.51
CA GLN A 58 -9.10 -11.51 -19.68
C GLN A 58 -8.31 -12.34 -18.63
N GLU A 59 -7.09 -12.77 -18.93
CA GLU A 59 -6.23 -13.44 -17.94
C GLU A 59 -5.78 -12.45 -16.87
N LEU A 60 -5.34 -11.25 -17.26
CA LEU A 60 -4.92 -10.20 -16.34
C LEU A 60 -6.06 -9.78 -15.39
N GLU A 61 -7.28 -9.59 -15.93
CA GLU A 61 -8.46 -9.32 -15.12
C GLU A 61 -8.71 -10.43 -14.10
N ARG A 62 -8.70 -11.68 -14.53
CA ARG A 62 -8.90 -12.83 -13.63
C ARG A 62 -7.85 -12.91 -12.54
N HIS A 63 -6.57 -12.70 -12.84
CA HIS A 63 -5.48 -12.68 -11.87
C HIS A 63 -5.66 -11.53 -10.88
N ASN A 64 -5.98 -10.33 -11.38
CA ASN A 64 -6.24 -9.17 -10.54
C ASN A 64 -7.43 -9.39 -9.60
N GLU A 65 -8.56 -9.88 -10.11
CA GLU A 65 -9.73 -10.21 -9.30
C GLU A 65 -9.41 -11.27 -8.25
N SER A 66 -8.64 -12.32 -8.58
CA SER A 66 -8.32 -13.39 -7.64
C SER A 66 -7.51 -12.92 -6.44
N CYS A 67 -6.65 -11.90 -6.62
CA CYS A 67 -5.88 -11.30 -5.55
C CYS A 67 -6.74 -10.52 -4.54
N PHE A 68 -7.94 -10.11 -4.90
CA PHE A 68 -8.78 -9.21 -4.10
C PHE A 68 -10.20 -9.71 -3.87
N ILE A 69 -10.52 -10.94 -4.26
CA ILE A 69 -11.88 -11.44 -4.40
C ILE A 69 -12.72 -11.34 -3.11
N ASP A 70 -12.13 -11.59 -1.95
CA ASP A 70 -12.83 -11.54 -0.67
C ASP A 70 -13.07 -10.11 -0.15
N LEU A 71 -12.44 -9.11 -0.75
CA LEU A 71 -12.67 -7.70 -0.46
C LEU A 71 -13.73 -7.07 -1.39
N MET A 72 -14.07 -7.73 -2.52
CA MET A 72 -14.94 -7.19 -3.55
C MET A 72 -16.42 -7.26 -3.15
N GLY A 73 -17.10 -6.12 -3.23
CA GLY A 73 -18.56 -6.05 -3.10
C GLY A 73 -19.08 -6.81 -1.87
N ARG A 74 -20.00 -7.75 -2.10
CA ARG A 74 -20.63 -8.54 -1.02
C ARG A 74 -19.74 -9.61 -0.42
N ASN A 75 -18.66 -10.01 -1.09
CA ASN A 75 -17.76 -11.00 -0.54
C ASN A 75 -17.10 -10.49 0.74
N TYR A 76 -16.92 -9.19 0.86
CA TYR A 76 -16.40 -8.57 2.07
C TYR A 76 -17.28 -8.80 3.31
N GLU A 77 -18.59 -8.99 3.13
CA GLU A 77 -19.51 -9.25 4.26
C GLU A 77 -19.15 -10.54 5.03
N THR A 78 -18.51 -11.50 4.36
CA THR A 78 -18.11 -12.79 4.94
C THR A 78 -16.60 -13.02 4.92
N SER A 79 -15.81 -11.99 4.64
CA SER A 79 -14.34 -12.04 4.73
C SER A 79 -13.86 -11.96 6.19
N TYR A 80 -12.83 -12.71 6.54
CA TYR A 80 -12.16 -12.55 7.84
C TYR A 80 -11.42 -11.22 8.00
N ALA A 81 -11.29 -10.43 6.94
CA ALA A 81 -10.86 -9.05 7.00
C ALA A 81 -12.02 -8.07 7.29
N ASN A 82 -13.23 -8.57 7.57
CA ASN A 82 -14.37 -7.77 8.02
C ASN A 82 -14.52 -7.91 9.54
N PRO A 83 -14.40 -6.82 10.32
CA PRO A 83 -14.39 -6.86 11.79
C PRO A 83 -15.61 -7.54 12.41
N ASP A 84 -16.81 -7.25 11.93
CA ASP A 84 -18.04 -7.83 12.49
C ASP A 84 -18.14 -9.34 12.16
N TRP A 85 -17.74 -9.73 10.96
CA TRP A 85 -17.70 -11.15 10.58
C TRP A 85 -16.65 -11.92 11.39
N ALA A 86 -15.43 -11.39 11.44
CA ALA A 86 -14.36 -12.04 12.20
C ALA A 86 -14.71 -12.19 13.69
N TYR A 87 -15.29 -11.14 14.28
CA TYR A 87 -15.76 -11.21 15.67
C TYR A 87 -16.85 -12.27 15.85
N ALA A 88 -17.84 -12.32 14.96
CA ALA A 88 -18.92 -13.31 15.01
C ALA A 88 -18.41 -14.76 14.90
N GLN A 89 -17.36 -15.00 14.10
CA GLN A 89 -16.80 -16.34 13.89
C GLN A 89 -15.78 -16.74 14.96
N LEU A 90 -14.94 -15.81 15.43
CA LEU A 90 -13.77 -16.08 16.27
C LEU A 90 -13.94 -15.65 17.72
N GLY A 91 -15.04 -14.94 18.03
CA GLY A 91 -15.39 -14.49 19.36
C GLY A 91 -14.64 -13.24 19.81
N GLU A 92 -15.00 -12.77 21.01
CA GLU A 92 -14.49 -11.53 21.63
C GLU A 92 -12.97 -11.53 21.79
N THR A 93 -12.40 -12.68 22.15
CA THR A 93 -10.96 -12.74 22.47
C THR A 93 -10.09 -12.54 21.25
N PHE A 94 -10.41 -13.17 20.11
CA PHE A 94 -9.49 -13.21 18.97
C PHE A 94 -10.02 -12.51 17.71
N GLY A 95 -11.32 -12.19 17.66
CA GLY A 95 -11.95 -11.68 16.45
C GLY A 95 -11.27 -10.45 15.86
N GLN A 96 -11.03 -9.43 16.69
CA GLN A 96 -10.39 -8.19 16.23
C GLN A 96 -8.92 -8.39 15.82
N LEU A 97 -8.15 -9.16 16.61
CA LEU A 97 -6.74 -9.38 16.34
C LEU A 97 -6.53 -10.20 15.05
N LEU A 98 -7.24 -11.32 14.92
CA LEU A 98 -7.14 -12.16 13.73
C LEU A 98 -7.73 -11.50 12.50
N CYS A 99 -8.71 -10.59 12.67
CA CYS A 99 -9.18 -9.70 11.59
C CYS A 99 -8.06 -8.79 11.07
N ALA A 100 -7.31 -8.15 11.97
CA ALA A 100 -6.18 -7.30 11.58
C ALA A 100 -5.07 -8.10 10.87
N VAL A 101 -4.79 -9.34 11.33
CA VAL A 101 -3.87 -10.25 10.63
C VAL A 101 -4.38 -10.57 9.22
N ALA A 102 -5.65 -10.94 9.09
CA ALA A 102 -6.25 -11.19 7.78
C ALA A 102 -6.17 -9.97 6.87
N ALA A 103 -6.40 -8.77 7.40
CA ALA A 103 -6.28 -7.53 6.65
C ALA A 103 -4.84 -7.25 6.19
N GLU A 104 -3.84 -7.57 7.03
CA GLU A 104 -2.44 -7.41 6.63
C GLU A 104 -2.06 -8.34 5.48
N LEU A 105 -2.56 -9.58 5.46
CA LEU A 105 -2.30 -10.50 4.35
C LEU A 105 -2.83 -9.96 3.00
N ARG A 106 -3.87 -9.11 3.01
CA ARG A 106 -4.44 -8.48 1.80
C ARG A 106 -3.57 -7.36 1.23
N SER A 107 -2.46 -7.01 1.89
CA SER A 107 -1.43 -6.12 1.33
C SER A 107 -0.44 -6.83 0.40
N LEU A 108 -0.36 -8.16 0.47
CA LEU A 108 0.63 -8.97 -0.25
C LEU A 108 0.67 -8.78 -1.78
N PRO A 109 -0.43 -8.56 -2.50
CA PRO A 109 -0.38 -8.37 -3.95
C PRO A 109 0.63 -7.31 -4.40
N ALA A 110 0.72 -6.17 -3.71
CA ALA A 110 1.68 -5.12 -4.06
C ALA A 110 3.13 -5.61 -3.95
N PHE A 111 3.49 -6.28 -2.85
CA PHE A 111 4.83 -6.85 -2.65
C PHE A 111 5.16 -7.95 -3.68
N ILE A 112 4.16 -8.76 -4.07
CA ILE A 112 4.31 -9.82 -5.08
C ILE A 112 4.67 -9.21 -6.44
N TYR A 113 3.98 -8.17 -6.86
CA TYR A 113 4.22 -7.54 -8.15
C TYR A 113 5.53 -6.74 -8.17
N GLU A 114 5.92 -6.14 -7.05
CA GLU A 114 7.24 -5.53 -6.88
C GLU A 114 8.38 -6.54 -6.74
N GLN A 115 8.07 -7.83 -6.57
CA GLN A 115 9.03 -8.90 -6.28
C GLN A 115 9.82 -8.62 -4.99
N ASP A 116 9.20 -7.94 -4.03
CA ASP A 116 9.76 -7.70 -2.70
C ASP A 116 9.66 -8.98 -1.85
N LEU A 117 10.67 -9.83 -2.00
CA LEU A 117 10.73 -11.12 -1.32
C LEU A 117 10.72 -10.98 0.21
N GLU A 118 11.34 -9.93 0.74
CA GLU A 118 11.37 -9.68 2.19
C GLU A 118 9.98 -9.28 2.69
N GLY A 119 9.33 -8.34 2.04
CA GLY A 119 7.98 -7.90 2.36
C GLY A 119 6.96 -9.04 2.32
N ILE A 120 7.10 -9.97 1.36
CA ILE A 120 6.27 -11.17 1.27
C ILE A 120 6.58 -12.10 2.45
N THR A 121 7.86 -12.47 2.63
CA THR A 121 8.29 -13.50 3.57
C THR A 121 7.85 -13.19 5.00
N ILE A 122 8.07 -11.96 5.46
CA ILE A 122 7.73 -11.58 6.84
C ILE A 122 6.23 -11.71 7.14
N ARG A 123 5.37 -11.49 6.15
CA ARG A 123 3.91 -11.65 6.30
C ARG A 123 3.47 -13.11 6.29
N LEU A 124 4.11 -13.93 5.48
CA LEU A 124 3.90 -15.38 5.52
C LEU A 124 4.34 -15.94 6.87
N GLU A 125 5.49 -15.52 7.39
CA GLU A 125 6.00 -15.94 8.70
C GLU A 125 5.09 -15.47 9.84
N LEU A 126 4.58 -14.24 9.82
CA LEU A 126 3.58 -13.78 10.79
C LEU A 126 2.38 -14.74 10.86
N PHE A 127 1.83 -15.10 9.70
CA PHE A 127 0.68 -16.02 9.65
C PHE A 127 1.03 -17.41 10.15
N VAL A 128 2.18 -17.95 9.74
CA VAL A 128 2.66 -19.28 10.18
C VAL A 128 2.92 -19.31 11.69
N GLU A 129 3.53 -18.28 12.26
CA GLU A 129 3.83 -18.19 13.68
C GLU A 129 2.54 -18.19 14.53
N ILE A 130 1.57 -17.38 14.12
CA ILE A 130 0.25 -17.37 14.78
C ILE A 130 -0.42 -18.74 14.66
N TYR A 131 -0.43 -19.37 13.48
CA TYR A 131 -0.96 -20.70 13.27
C TYR A 131 -0.29 -21.73 14.21
N CYS A 132 1.04 -21.72 14.26
CA CYS A 132 1.80 -22.65 15.12
C CYS A 132 1.45 -22.47 16.60
N ALA A 133 1.31 -21.22 17.06
CA ALA A 133 0.91 -20.95 18.45
C ALA A 133 -0.48 -21.52 18.80
N PHE A 134 -1.43 -21.46 17.87
CA PHE A 134 -2.75 -22.09 18.03
C PHE A 134 -2.65 -23.62 17.99
N ALA A 135 -1.94 -24.17 17.01
CA ALA A 135 -1.80 -25.62 16.84
C ALA A 135 -1.14 -26.29 18.05
N GLU A 136 -0.04 -25.72 18.56
CA GLU A 136 0.66 -26.18 19.76
C GLU A 136 -0.26 -26.15 20.99
N SER A 137 -0.96 -25.04 21.23
CA SER A 137 -1.85 -24.92 22.39
C SER A 137 -2.97 -25.94 22.35
N PHE A 138 -3.62 -26.14 21.20
CA PHE A 138 -4.67 -27.16 21.07
C PHE A 138 -4.13 -28.58 21.17
N GLU A 139 -2.90 -28.85 20.76
CA GLU A 139 -2.27 -30.17 20.93
C GLU A 139 -1.99 -30.47 22.41
N GLU A 140 -1.45 -29.48 23.14
CA GLU A 140 -1.03 -29.65 24.52
C GLU A 140 -2.18 -29.55 25.53
N THR A 141 -3.02 -28.51 25.41
CA THR A 141 -4.01 -28.14 26.44
C THR A 141 -5.46 -28.40 26.03
N LYS A 142 -5.74 -28.57 24.73
CA LYS A 142 -7.08 -28.61 24.11
C LYS A 142 -7.81 -27.25 24.19
N GLU A 143 -7.10 -26.19 24.50
CA GLU A 143 -7.63 -24.83 24.60
C GLU A 143 -6.90 -23.87 23.63
N ALA A 144 -7.52 -22.75 23.32
CA ALA A 144 -6.86 -21.70 22.55
C ALA A 144 -5.67 -21.11 23.34
N PRO A 145 -4.65 -20.57 22.67
CA PRO A 145 -3.53 -19.93 23.35
C PRO A 145 -4.00 -18.71 24.15
N GLU A 146 -3.18 -18.30 25.12
CA GLU A 146 -3.42 -17.03 25.82
C GLU A 146 -3.41 -15.87 24.82
N TYR A 147 -4.39 -14.98 24.92
CA TYR A 147 -4.51 -13.80 24.04
C TYR A 147 -3.21 -12.97 23.99
N SER A 148 -2.55 -12.80 25.14
CA SER A 148 -1.28 -12.07 25.23
C SER A 148 -0.20 -12.66 24.33
N ARG A 149 -0.12 -14.00 24.19
CA ARG A 149 0.85 -14.66 23.31
C ARG A 149 0.65 -14.25 21.85
N ILE A 150 -0.58 -14.27 21.37
CA ILE A 150 -0.88 -13.92 19.97
C ILE A 150 -0.72 -12.42 19.72
N ARG A 151 -1.18 -11.60 20.67
CA ARG A 151 -0.94 -10.14 20.61
C ARG A 151 0.55 -9.81 20.60
N ASP A 152 1.36 -10.51 21.36
CA ASP A 152 2.80 -10.25 21.44
C ASP A 152 3.50 -10.65 20.12
N ILE A 153 3.08 -11.73 19.44
CA ILE A 153 3.57 -12.05 18.08
C ILE A 153 3.27 -10.88 17.14
N PHE A 154 2.05 -10.36 17.15
CA PHE A 154 1.67 -9.22 16.30
C PHE A 154 2.42 -7.92 16.66
N TYR A 155 2.62 -7.67 17.96
CA TYR A 155 3.41 -6.54 18.45
C TYR A 155 4.88 -6.62 17.99
N TRP A 156 5.50 -7.79 18.16
CA TRP A 156 6.89 -7.98 17.75
C TRP A 156 7.04 -7.91 16.23
N PHE A 157 6.10 -8.42 15.47
CA PHE A 157 6.09 -8.21 14.02
C PHE A 157 6.14 -6.70 13.68
N ALA A 158 5.28 -5.88 14.26
CA ALA A 158 5.30 -4.44 14.02
C ALA A 158 6.59 -3.76 14.49
N SER A 159 7.14 -4.20 15.64
CA SER A 159 8.33 -3.60 16.26
C SER A 159 9.64 -4.03 15.61
N ASP A 160 9.79 -5.31 15.28
CA ASP A 160 11.04 -5.86 14.74
C ASP A 160 11.24 -5.40 13.28
N TYR A 161 10.15 -5.28 12.51
CA TYR A 161 10.18 -4.76 11.15
C TYR A 161 9.96 -3.24 11.04
N ALA A 162 10.01 -2.52 12.17
CA ALA A 162 9.92 -1.06 12.20
C ALA A 162 11.02 -0.37 11.38
N GLU A 163 12.21 -0.98 11.30
CA GLU A 163 13.34 -0.48 10.51
C GLU A 163 13.05 -0.55 9.00
N LEU A 164 12.57 -1.71 8.53
CA LEU A 164 12.16 -1.91 7.14
C LEU A 164 11.04 -0.93 6.75
N THR A 165 10.01 -0.82 7.59
CA THR A 165 8.90 0.11 7.38
C THR A 165 9.36 1.58 7.31
N ALA A 166 10.26 1.98 8.20
CA ALA A 166 10.79 3.34 8.23
C ALA A 166 11.66 3.63 7.00
N GLU A 167 12.49 2.67 6.62
CA GLU A 167 13.34 2.76 5.41
C GLU A 167 12.48 2.88 4.16
N HIS A 168 11.49 1.99 3.96
CA HIS A 168 10.57 2.06 2.82
C HIS A 168 9.88 3.43 2.72
N ALA A 169 9.36 3.97 3.82
CA ALA A 169 8.66 5.25 3.81
C ALA A 169 9.56 6.42 3.37
N ILE A 170 10.84 6.39 3.73
CA ILE A 170 11.80 7.44 3.39
C ILE A 170 12.33 7.24 1.98
N ARG A 171 12.69 6.02 1.62
CA ARG A 171 13.12 5.64 0.28
C ARG A 171 12.06 6.01 -0.77
N HIS A 172 10.78 5.69 -0.52
CA HIS A 172 9.65 6.05 -1.37
C HIS A 172 9.44 7.57 -1.52
N THR A 173 10.06 8.35 -0.66
CA THR A 173 9.99 9.82 -0.75
C THR A 173 11.15 10.41 -1.54
N VAL A 174 12.38 9.92 -1.40
CA VAL A 174 13.57 10.61 -1.89
C VAL A 174 14.45 9.81 -2.84
N ASP A 175 14.33 8.46 -2.88
CA ASP A 175 15.20 7.62 -3.68
C ASP A 175 14.70 7.50 -5.13
N TRP A 176 15.40 8.16 -6.06
CA TRP A 176 15.16 8.06 -7.51
C TRP A 176 15.75 6.79 -8.15
N GLY A 177 16.41 5.94 -7.37
CA GLY A 177 16.90 4.63 -7.82
C GLY A 177 15.80 3.56 -7.92
N GLN A 178 14.61 3.81 -7.39
CA GLN A 178 13.49 2.88 -7.47
C GLN A 178 12.99 2.74 -8.89
N ARG A 179 12.91 1.48 -9.36
CA ARG A 179 12.68 1.20 -10.79
C ARG A 179 11.30 0.60 -11.09
N PHE A 180 10.64 -0.06 -10.13
CA PHE A 180 9.43 -0.84 -10.40
C PHE A 180 8.38 -0.08 -11.21
N ALA A 181 7.78 0.96 -10.64
CA ALA A 181 6.77 1.76 -11.32
C ALA A 181 7.34 2.54 -12.51
N LEU A 182 8.56 3.05 -12.38
CA LEU A 182 9.22 3.82 -13.43
C LEU A 182 9.50 2.95 -14.67
N ASP A 183 9.92 1.70 -14.50
CA ASP A 183 10.16 0.77 -15.62
C ASP A 183 8.87 0.43 -16.37
N ILE A 184 7.75 0.33 -15.68
CA ILE A 184 6.44 0.14 -16.33
C ILE A 184 6.10 1.37 -17.17
N ILE A 185 6.22 2.58 -16.62
CA ILE A 185 5.89 3.83 -17.31
C ILE A 185 6.79 4.05 -18.53
N GLU A 186 8.08 3.80 -18.40
CA GLU A 186 9.06 4.04 -19.46
C GLU A 186 8.98 3.02 -20.59
N ASN A 187 8.77 1.73 -20.26
CA ASN A 187 8.98 0.62 -21.20
C ASN A 187 7.69 -0.09 -21.64
N ALA A 188 6.55 0.10 -20.95
CA ALA A 188 5.30 -0.49 -21.41
C ALA A 188 4.71 0.30 -22.59
N ASP A 189 3.94 -0.40 -23.42
CA ASP A 189 3.04 0.23 -24.37
C ASP A 189 1.84 0.79 -23.59
N LEU A 190 1.87 2.09 -23.29
CA LEU A 190 0.82 2.76 -22.53
C LEU A 190 -0.46 2.99 -23.35
N SER A 191 -0.47 2.67 -24.65
CA SER A 191 -1.71 2.63 -25.45
C SER A 191 -2.50 1.34 -25.26
N ASP A 192 -1.85 0.30 -24.75
CA ASP A 192 -2.46 -0.99 -24.42
C ASP A 192 -2.79 -1.03 -22.92
N ILE A 193 -4.06 -0.98 -22.57
CA ILE A 193 -4.54 -0.91 -21.19
C ILE A 193 -4.05 -2.01 -20.26
N ARG A 194 -3.55 -3.12 -20.82
CA ARG A 194 -2.98 -4.24 -20.05
C ARG A 194 -1.82 -3.83 -19.15
N TYR A 195 -1.16 -2.70 -19.42
CA TYR A 195 -0.08 -2.20 -18.56
C TYR A 195 -0.55 -1.89 -17.12
N LEU A 196 -1.81 -1.51 -16.92
CA LEU A 196 -2.36 -1.19 -15.60
C LEU A 196 -2.21 -2.35 -14.61
N PHE A 197 -2.39 -3.57 -15.09
CA PHE A 197 -2.32 -4.76 -14.26
C PHE A 197 -0.90 -5.10 -13.77
N ARG A 198 0.13 -4.43 -14.28
CA ARG A 198 1.52 -4.67 -13.88
C ARG A 198 1.88 -4.05 -12.53
N PHE A 199 1.04 -3.17 -11.99
CA PHE A 199 1.31 -2.47 -10.72
C PHE A 199 0.93 -3.26 -9.47
N GLY A 200 0.23 -4.39 -9.58
CA GLY A 200 -0.20 -5.18 -8.43
C GLY A 200 -1.29 -4.53 -7.59
N GLU A 201 -1.97 -3.52 -8.15
CA GLU A 201 -3.11 -2.84 -7.53
C GLU A 201 -4.41 -3.35 -8.16
N TYR A 202 -5.49 -3.24 -7.40
CA TYR A 202 -6.81 -3.51 -7.99
C TYR A 202 -7.16 -2.45 -9.03
N ILE A 203 -7.58 -2.89 -10.19
CA ILE A 203 -7.96 -2.01 -11.28
C ILE A 203 -9.48 -1.89 -11.30
N ALA A 204 -9.98 -0.79 -10.73
CA ALA A 204 -11.39 -0.48 -10.77
C ALA A 204 -11.79 0.20 -12.09
N ASP A 205 -13.09 0.23 -12.35
CA ASP A 205 -13.70 0.88 -13.51
C ASP A 205 -13.20 2.32 -13.76
N ASP A 206 -12.91 3.05 -12.68
CA ASP A 206 -12.47 4.46 -12.77
C ASP A 206 -11.08 4.59 -13.36
N GLN A 207 -10.12 3.78 -12.89
CA GLN A 207 -8.76 3.74 -13.43
C GLN A 207 -8.77 3.29 -14.89
N TRP A 208 -9.55 2.26 -15.18
CA TRP A 208 -9.73 1.75 -16.53
C TRP A 208 -10.25 2.84 -17.48
N LYS A 209 -11.41 3.44 -17.17
CA LYS A 209 -12.03 4.47 -17.99
C LYS A 209 -11.15 5.72 -18.13
N LEU A 210 -10.41 6.06 -17.07
CA LEU A 210 -9.45 7.16 -17.10
C LEU A 210 -8.33 6.87 -18.10
N ALA A 211 -7.71 5.69 -18.04
CA ALA A 211 -6.65 5.29 -18.96
C ALA A 211 -7.16 5.24 -20.41
N GLU A 212 -8.33 4.66 -20.67
CA GLU A 212 -8.95 4.66 -22.01
C GLU A 212 -9.20 6.08 -22.53
N HIS A 213 -9.72 6.97 -21.67
CA HIS A 213 -9.95 8.36 -22.04
C HIS A 213 -8.63 9.07 -22.43
N LEU A 214 -7.61 8.93 -21.60
CA LEU A 214 -6.30 9.55 -21.87
C LEU A 214 -5.62 8.91 -23.09
N ASN A 215 -5.80 7.61 -23.31
CA ASN A 215 -5.31 6.93 -24.51
C ASN A 215 -5.99 7.40 -25.79
N GLY A 216 -7.24 7.83 -25.71
CA GLY A 216 -7.97 8.44 -26.84
C GLY A 216 -7.53 9.89 -27.16
N LEU A 217 -6.74 10.54 -26.30
CA LEU A 217 -6.29 11.91 -26.55
C LEU A 217 -5.08 11.94 -27.48
N PRO A 218 -5.01 12.95 -28.40
CA PRO A 218 -3.81 13.19 -29.20
C PRO A 218 -2.60 13.49 -28.30
N GLU A 219 -1.40 13.10 -28.74
CA GLU A 219 -0.15 13.31 -28.00
C GLU A 219 0.08 14.78 -27.65
N GLU A 220 -0.29 15.70 -28.53
CA GLU A 220 -0.19 17.15 -28.26
C GLU A 220 -1.01 17.57 -27.03
N LYS A 221 -2.18 16.96 -26.79
CA LYS A 221 -2.98 17.25 -25.59
C LYS A 221 -2.35 16.66 -24.34
N ILE A 222 -1.84 15.44 -24.42
CA ILE A 222 -1.10 14.81 -23.31
C ILE A 222 0.10 15.67 -22.94
N GLN A 223 0.90 16.09 -23.92
CA GLN A 223 2.05 16.96 -23.69
C GLN A 223 1.62 18.29 -23.05
N LYS A 224 0.55 18.93 -23.52
CA LYS A 224 0.06 20.18 -22.93
C LYS A 224 -0.38 20.04 -21.49
N ILE A 225 -0.97 18.90 -21.10
CA ILE A 225 -1.32 18.59 -19.70
C ILE A 225 -0.04 18.47 -18.88
N ALA A 226 0.94 17.70 -19.37
CA ALA A 226 2.22 17.52 -18.71
C ALA A 226 2.99 18.83 -18.57
N ASP A 227 3.01 19.67 -19.62
CA ASP A 227 3.64 20.99 -19.60
C ASP A 227 3.00 21.91 -18.55
N THR A 228 1.67 21.93 -18.47
CA THR A 228 0.95 22.72 -17.46
C THR A 228 1.29 22.29 -16.04
N TYR A 229 1.36 20.98 -15.83
CA TYR A 229 1.70 20.37 -14.55
C TYR A 229 3.13 20.71 -14.11
N THR A 230 4.09 20.47 -14.97
CA THR A 230 5.50 20.68 -14.68
C THR A 230 5.88 22.15 -14.62
N GLU A 231 5.26 23.01 -15.44
CA GLU A 231 5.43 24.47 -15.35
C GLU A 231 4.83 25.02 -14.06
N GLY A 232 3.70 24.47 -13.59
CA GLY A 232 3.14 24.79 -12.27
C GLY A 232 4.14 24.53 -11.14
N PHE A 233 4.84 23.41 -11.20
CA PHE A 233 5.91 23.07 -10.25
C PHE A 233 7.06 24.06 -10.30
N ARG A 234 7.59 24.35 -11.49
CA ARG A 234 8.66 25.32 -11.71
C ARG A 234 8.29 26.71 -11.20
N LYS A 235 7.07 27.17 -11.50
CA LYS A 235 6.55 28.46 -11.02
C LYS A 235 6.40 28.53 -9.51
N GLY A 236 6.07 27.42 -8.85
CA GLY A 236 6.04 27.33 -7.40
C GLY A 236 7.38 27.72 -6.78
N PHE A 237 8.48 27.23 -7.32
CA PHE A 237 9.84 27.61 -6.90
C PHE A 237 10.15 29.09 -7.22
N GLU A 238 9.84 29.54 -8.43
CA GLU A 238 10.09 30.92 -8.88
C GLU A 238 9.37 31.95 -8.01
N LEU A 239 8.07 31.76 -7.77
CA LEU A 239 7.25 32.68 -6.98
C LEU A 239 7.66 32.70 -5.50
N ALA A 240 8.03 31.56 -4.96
CA ALA A 240 8.54 31.43 -3.60
C ALA A 240 10.03 31.82 -3.46
N LYS A 241 10.70 32.15 -4.57
CA LYS A 241 12.14 32.46 -4.65
C LYS A 241 13.02 31.35 -4.06
N LYS A 242 12.66 30.10 -4.28
CA LYS A 242 13.38 28.92 -3.80
C LYS A 242 14.39 28.41 -4.85
N PRO A 243 15.50 27.78 -4.44
CA PRO A 243 16.59 27.40 -5.35
C PRO A 243 16.29 26.05 -6.04
N LEU A 244 15.56 26.06 -7.15
CA LEU A 244 15.28 24.83 -7.93
C LEU A 244 16.56 24.23 -8.53
N ASP A 245 17.54 25.04 -8.87
CA ASP A 245 18.84 24.64 -9.43
C ASP A 245 19.70 23.78 -8.49
N LYS A 246 19.43 23.81 -7.19
CA LYS A 246 20.07 22.93 -6.21
C LYS A 246 19.43 21.55 -6.11
N LYS A 247 18.27 21.36 -6.70
CA LYS A 247 17.47 20.13 -6.56
C LYS A 247 17.75 19.14 -7.68
N LYS A 248 17.63 17.84 -7.36
CA LYS A 248 17.94 16.72 -8.28
C LYS A 248 16.82 15.71 -8.42
N SER A 249 15.85 15.73 -7.53
CA SER A 249 14.72 14.78 -7.59
C SER A 249 13.39 15.43 -7.30
N VAL A 250 12.33 14.84 -7.84
CA VAL A 250 10.94 15.21 -7.62
C VAL A 250 10.12 13.95 -7.40
N GLN A 251 9.33 13.90 -6.32
CA GLN A 251 8.42 12.78 -6.09
C GLN A 251 7.13 13.00 -6.90
N ILE A 252 6.83 12.09 -7.81
CA ILE A 252 5.61 12.14 -8.62
C ILE A 252 4.58 11.20 -7.99
N ARG A 253 3.42 11.75 -7.61
CA ARG A 253 2.29 11.02 -7.03
C ARG A 253 1.08 11.15 -7.94
N TYR A 254 0.48 10.03 -8.31
CA TYR A 254 -0.63 10.01 -9.26
C TYR A 254 -1.50 8.76 -9.08
N PRO A 255 -2.82 8.82 -9.35
CA PRO A 255 -3.67 7.63 -9.45
C PRO A 255 -3.41 6.90 -10.76
N LEU A 256 -3.55 5.57 -10.75
CA LEU A 256 -3.40 4.76 -11.96
C LEU A 256 -4.32 5.25 -13.08
N GLY A 257 -3.84 5.15 -14.30
CA GLY A 257 -4.50 5.65 -15.51
C GLY A 257 -3.87 6.93 -16.06
N PHE A 258 -3.03 7.65 -15.30
CA PHE A 258 -2.34 8.86 -15.75
C PHE A 258 -0.96 8.61 -16.37
N GLU A 259 -0.54 7.38 -16.56
CA GLU A 259 0.85 7.02 -16.93
C GLU A 259 1.33 7.72 -18.20
N ARG A 260 0.49 7.95 -19.20
CA ARG A 260 0.86 8.73 -20.39
C ARG A 260 1.24 10.18 -20.06
N VAL A 261 0.46 10.81 -19.18
CA VAL A 261 0.75 12.17 -18.70
C VAL A 261 2.01 12.18 -17.86
N VAL A 262 2.16 11.18 -16.98
CA VAL A 262 3.34 11.04 -16.11
C VAL A 262 4.60 10.81 -16.95
N LYS A 263 4.56 9.98 -18.00
CA LYS A 263 5.69 9.76 -18.91
C LYS A 263 6.16 11.06 -19.54
N ALA A 264 5.23 11.86 -20.06
CA ALA A 264 5.56 13.18 -20.62
C ALA A 264 6.08 14.16 -19.55
N ALA A 265 5.53 14.10 -18.32
CA ALA A 265 5.99 14.92 -17.20
C ALA A 265 7.41 14.54 -16.75
N ILE A 266 7.77 13.27 -16.74
CA ILE A 266 9.12 12.77 -16.43
C ILE A 266 10.14 13.43 -17.38
N GLU A 267 9.86 13.45 -18.68
CA GLU A 267 10.73 14.10 -19.66
C GLU A 267 10.90 15.60 -19.38
N ASN A 268 9.84 16.27 -18.97
CA ASN A 268 9.90 17.68 -18.61
C ASN A 268 10.70 17.92 -17.33
N PHE A 269 10.52 17.10 -16.30
CA PHE A 269 11.28 17.19 -15.06
C PHE A 269 12.78 16.92 -15.28
N ARG A 270 13.12 15.94 -16.11
CA ARG A 270 14.52 15.66 -16.50
C ARG A 270 15.16 16.84 -17.22
N LYS A 271 14.42 17.56 -18.09
CA LYS A 271 14.90 18.81 -18.71
C LYS A 271 15.16 19.92 -17.69
N MET A 272 14.51 19.87 -16.52
CA MET A 272 14.77 20.76 -15.38
C MET A 272 15.91 20.27 -14.46
N GLY A 273 16.52 19.12 -14.76
CA GLY A 273 17.56 18.49 -13.93
C GLY A 273 17.01 17.66 -12.76
N LEU A 274 15.73 17.27 -12.80
CA LEU A 274 15.07 16.52 -11.74
C LEU A 274 14.78 15.08 -12.18
N GLU A 275 15.32 14.11 -11.45
CA GLU A 275 14.98 12.70 -11.61
C GLU A 275 13.67 12.36 -10.87
N PRO A 276 12.80 11.53 -11.45
CA PRO A 276 11.55 11.16 -10.82
C PRO A 276 11.76 10.15 -9.68
N VAL A 277 11.08 10.36 -8.57
CA VAL A 277 10.86 9.36 -7.53
C VAL A 277 9.41 8.89 -7.67
N ILE A 278 9.22 7.65 -8.06
CA ILE A 278 7.88 7.06 -8.23
C ILE A 278 7.84 5.74 -7.48
N ALA A 279 7.05 5.69 -6.42
CA ALA A 279 6.80 4.50 -5.64
C ALA A 279 5.30 4.23 -5.57
N ARG A 280 4.94 2.95 -5.50
CA ARG A 280 3.58 2.48 -5.24
C ARG A 280 3.59 1.78 -3.88
N THR A 281 2.89 2.34 -2.91
CA THR A 281 2.92 1.84 -1.53
C THR A 281 1.70 0.96 -1.25
N PRO A 282 1.88 -0.25 -0.72
CA PRO A 282 0.77 -1.10 -0.34
C PRO A 282 -0.02 -0.51 0.83
N ALA A 283 -1.31 -0.82 0.88
CA ALA A 283 -2.15 -0.50 2.02
C ALA A 283 -1.96 -1.56 3.12
N SER A 284 -0.94 -1.40 3.96
CA SER A 284 -0.68 -2.27 5.10
C SER A 284 -0.68 -1.50 6.42
N PHE A 285 -0.88 -2.18 7.54
CA PHE A 285 -0.79 -1.50 8.83
C PHE A 285 0.66 -1.10 9.15
N ALA A 286 1.61 -1.93 8.73
CA ALA A 286 3.03 -1.67 8.92
C ALA A 286 3.46 -0.41 8.13
N GLU A 287 3.00 -0.27 6.88
CA GLU A 287 3.29 0.88 6.01
C GLU A 287 2.42 2.12 6.30
N GLY A 288 1.53 2.05 7.28
CA GLY A 288 0.65 3.14 7.65
C GLY A 288 -0.55 3.28 6.71
N ARG A 289 -1.48 2.35 6.83
CA ARG A 289 -2.78 2.37 6.11
C ARG A 289 -3.46 3.73 6.21
N ARG A 290 -3.91 4.27 5.09
CA ARG A 290 -4.60 5.56 5.02
C ARG A 290 -5.94 5.43 4.33
N VAL A 291 -6.97 6.07 4.90
CA VAL A 291 -8.34 6.12 4.36
C VAL A 291 -8.41 6.96 3.08
N PHE A 292 -7.55 7.96 2.94
CA PHE A 292 -7.53 8.83 1.76
C PHE A 292 -6.41 8.43 0.82
N ARG A 293 -6.78 8.05 -0.39
CA ARG A 293 -5.85 7.79 -1.49
C ARG A 293 -5.26 9.12 -1.98
N LEU A 294 -3.99 9.33 -1.75
CA LEU A 294 -3.24 10.47 -2.29
C LEU A 294 -2.43 10.06 -3.54
N GLY A 295 -3.06 9.32 -4.47
CA GLY A 295 -2.52 9.06 -5.80
C GLY A 295 -1.30 8.15 -5.89
N PHE A 296 -0.77 7.62 -4.79
CA PHE A 296 0.43 6.76 -4.79
C PHE A 296 0.31 5.55 -3.83
N PHE A 297 -0.83 5.43 -3.17
CA PHE A 297 -1.13 4.21 -2.42
C PHE A 297 -1.87 3.25 -3.31
N GLY A 298 -1.44 2.00 -3.28
CA GLY A 298 -2.22 0.90 -3.81
C GLY A 298 -3.62 0.94 -3.21
N GLY A 299 -4.61 1.17 -4.05
CA GLY A 299 -5.95 1.33 -3.57
C GLY A 299 -6.53 0.04 -3.06
N ALA A 300 -7.23 0.07 -1.92
CA ALA A 300 -8.09 -1.03 -1.58
C ALA A 300 -9.25 -1.13 -2.57
N VAL A 301 -9.62 -2.35 -2.87
CA VAL A 301 -10.79 -2.73 -3.65
C VAL A 301 -12.07 -2.15 -3.07
N ASN A 302 -12.06 -1.95 -1.76
CA ASN A 302 -13.24 -1.60 -0.98
C ASN A 302 -12.92 -0.48 0.01
N ARG A 303 -13.55 0.67 -0.17
CA ARG A 303 -13.36 1.84 0.72
C ARG A 303 -13.83 1.56 2.15
N GLN A 304 -14.77 0.63 2.35
CA GLN A 304 -15.18 0.21 3.68
C GLN A 304 -14.08 -0.58 4.37
N PHE A 305 -13.37 -1.43 3.64
CA PHE A 305 -12.20 -2.14 4.18
C PHE A 305 -11.10 -1.17 4.64
N ASP A 306 -10.80 -0.12 3.86
CA ASP A 306 -9.82 0.90 4.27
C ASP A 306 -10.24 1.59 5.57
N TYR A 307 -11.53 1.94 5.70
CA TYR A 307 -12.08 2.58 6.88
C TYR A 307 -12.04 1.65 8.10
N ASP A 308 -12.43 0.39 7.91
CA ASP A 308 -12.49 -0.60 8.99
C ASP A 308 -11.13 -0.86 9.64
N HIS A 309 -10.04 -0.71 8.88
CA HIS A 309 -8.67 -1.01 9.32
C HIS A 309 -7.82 0.23 9.60
N GLU A 310 -8.40 1.42 9.64
CA GLU A 310 -7.66 2.66 9.93
C GLU A 310 -6.95 2.63 11.29
N ASN A 311 -7.52 1.92 12.25
CA ASN A 311 -7.07 1.88 13.63
C ASN A 311 -6.50 0.54 14.10
N ASP A 312 -6.08 -0.35 13.21
CA ASP A 312 -5.43 -1.64 13.56
C ASP A 312 -4.18 -1.43 14.42
N LYS A 313 -3.53 -0.29 14.30
CA LYS A 313 -2.44 0.14 15.18
C LYS A 313 -2.80 0.19 16.67
N ALA A 314 -4.09 0.16 17.04
CA ALA A 314 -4.51 0.04 18.44
C ALA A 314 -3.98 -1.23 19.12
N LEU A 315 -3.68 -2.28 18.33
CA LEU A 315 -3.15 -3.55 18.84
C LEU A 315 -1.70 -3.45 19.34
N TYR A 316 -0.91 -2.50 18.82
CA TYR A 316 0.52 -2.41 19.12
C TYR A 316 1.01 -1.00 19.48
N LEU A 317 0.20 0.04 19.31
CA LEU A 317 0.61 1.42 19.54
C LEU A 317 0.77 1.70 21.04
N ASP A 318 2.02 1.74 21.49
CA ASP A 318 2.42 2.14 22.83
C ASP A 318 3.64 3.05 22.79
N LYS A 319 4.11 3.50 23.95
CA LYS A 319 5.28 4.39 24.05
C LYS A 319 6.59 3.75 23.55
N LYS A 320 6.74 2.43 23.74
CA LYS A 320 7.95 1.71 23.31
C LYS A 320 7.99 1.61 21.78
N TYR A 321 6.86 1.25 21.18
CA TYR A 321 6.72 1.21 19.73
C TYR A 321 6.98 2.58 19.09
N VAL A 322 6.38 3.66 19.63
CA VAL A 322 6.60 5.02 19.12
C VAL A 322 8.08 5.41 19.19
N HIS A 323 8.73 5.14 20.32
CA HIS A 323 10.16 5.40 20.47
C HIS A 323 10.99 4.61 19.43
N ARG A 324 10.74 3.30 19.30
CA ARG A 324 11.42 2.44 18.31
C ARG A 324 11.23 2.96 16.89
N MET A 325 9.99 3.29 16.50
CA MET A 325 9.69 3.79 15.16
C MET A 325 10.39 5.13 14.87
N LEU A 326 10.46 6.04 15.85
CA LEU A 326 11.19 7.31 15.69
C LEU A 326 12.70 7.11 15.54
N GLU A 327 13.29 6.17 16.28
CA GLU A 327 14.71 5.80 16.11
C GLU A 327 14.95 5.22 14.70
N CYS A 328 14.12 4.28 14.26
CA CYS A 328 14.24 3.69 12.93
C CYS A 328 14.12 4.75 11.83
N ARG A 329 13.15 5.68 11.95
CA ARG A 329 13.01 6.79 11.00
C ARG A 329 14.21 7.71 10.97
N LYS A 330 14.82 7.98 12.13
CA LYS A 330 16.04 8.81 12.21
C LYS A 330 17.20 8.12 11.49
N ASN A 331 17.39 6.83 11.73
CA ASN A 331 18.45 6.05 11.08
C ASN A 331 18.26 6.02 9.55
N ALA A 332 17.02 5.78 9.09
CA ALA A 332 16.71 5.80 7.68
C ALA A 332 16.93 7.20 7.06
N TRP A 333 16.55 8.29 7.73
CA TRP A 333 16.88 9.63 7.27
C TRP A 333 18.38 9.90 7.17
N GLU A 334 19.19 9.43 8.12
CA GLU A 334 20.66 9.56 8.05
C GLU A 334 21.23 8.79 6.84
N GLU A 335 20.68 7.63 6.51
CA GLU A 335 21.07 6.85 5.34
C GLU A 335 20.76 7.59 4.03
N TYR A 336 19.57 8.16 3.92
CA TYR A 336 19.11 8.85 2.71
C TYR A 336 19.32 10.37 2.71
N LYS A 337 20.10 10.93 3.67
CA LYS A 337 20.25 12.39 3.83
C LYS A 337 20.73 13.13 2.60
N ASP A 338 21.67 12.54 1.86
CA ASP A 338 22.21 13.17 0.64
C ASP A 338 21.16 13.28 -0.47
N MET A 339 20.23 12.34 -0.52
CA MET A 339 19.07 12.38 -1.42
C MET A 339 18.00 13.35 -0.91
N ALA A 340 17.78 13.40 0.40
CA ALA A 340 16.81 14.28 1.03
C ALA A 340 17.12 15.77 0.81
N VAL A 341 18.38 16.19 0.96
CA VAL A 341 18.81 17.57 0.78
C VAL A 341 18.54 18.08 -0.63
N VAL A 342 18.68 17.23 -1.64
CA VAL A 342 18.46 17.60 -3.05
C VAL A 342 17.04 17.30 -3.55
N HIS A 343 16.15 16.86 -2.67
CA HIS A 343 14.75 16.58 -3.02
C HIS A 343 13.95 17.89 -3.17
N ALA A 344 13.26 18.04 -4.31
CA ALA A 344 12.50 19.26 -4.65
C ALA A 344 11.11 19.29 -4.00
N GLY A 345 10.59 18.16 -3.59
CA GLY A 345 9.24 18.00 -3.04
C GLY A 345 8.29 17.22 -3.96
N PRO A 346 7.02 17.09 -3.58
CA PRO A 346 6.05 16.31 -4.33
C PRO A 346 5.40 17.12 -5.45
N ALA A 347 5.22 16.46 -6.58
CA ALA A 347 4.36 16.84 -7.67
C ALA A 347 3.19 15.86 -7.73
N VAL A 348 1.96 16.32 -7.52
CA VAL A 348 0.79 15.47 -7.29
C VAL A 348 -0.23 15.65 -8.41
N ILE A 349 -0.75 14.55 -8.91
CA ILE A 349 -1.94 14.50 -9.74
C ILE A 349 -3.06 13.89 -8.89
N GLU A 350 -4.17 14.59 -8.75
CA GLU A 350 -5.35 14.10 -8.04
C GLU A 350 -6.53 13.97 -8.99
N ALA A 351 -7.28 12.89 -8.86
CA ALA A 351 -8.60 12.74 -9.46
C ALA A 351 -9.67 13.11 -8.41
N PHE A 352 -10.66 13.88 -8.79
CA PHE A 352 -11.77 14.26 -7.91
C PHE A 352 -13.10 14.08 -8.62
N GLY A 353 -14.17 14.00 -7.86
CA GLY A 353 -15.51 13.80 -8.40
C GLY A 353 -15.95 12.34 -8.32
N GLU A 354 -15.33 11.54 -7.49
CA GLU A 354 -15.82 10.19 -7.13
C GLU A 354 -17.17 10.27 -6.42
N GLU A 355 -17.96 9.19 -6.47
CA GLU A 355 -19.19 9.13 -5.71
C GLU A 355 -18.89 9.30 -4.20
N PRO A 356 -19.72 10.10 -3.48
CA PRO A 356 -19.58 10.22 -2.04
C PRO A 356 -19.61 8.84 -1.38
N PHE A 357 -18.68 8.63 -0.45
CA PHE A 357 -18.62 7.41 0.34
C PHE A 357 -18.88 7.76 1.80
N GLU A 358 -19.93 7.16 2.36
CA GLU A 358 -20.23 7.23 3.80
C GLU A 358 -19.88 5.85 4.39
N PRO A 359 -18.84 5.76 5.23
CA PRO A 359 -18.48 4.49 5.84
C PRO A 359 -19.59 4.02 6.81
N ALA A 360 -19.93 2.76 6.75
CA ALA A 360 -20.78 2.15 7.77
C ALA A 360 -19.95 1.96 9.06
N SER A 361 -20.45 2.49 10.16
CA SER A 361 -19.88 2.19 11.48
C SER A 361 -20.18 0.74 11.85
N LYS A 362 -19.16 -0.04 12.18
CA LYS A 362 -19.28 -1.40 12.67
C LYS A 362 -19.07 -1.45 14.16
N GLU A 363 -19.68 -2.43 14.81
CA GLU A 363 -19.64 -2.54 16.27
C GLU A 363 -18.26 -2.96 16.79
N HIS A 364 -17.54 -3.78 15.99
CA HIS A 364 -16.29 -4.40 16.43
C HIS A 364 -15.04 -3.78 15.80
N LEU A 365 -15.11 -2.51 15.39
CA LEU A 365 -13.95 -1.76 14.93
C LEU A 365 -12.92 -1.58 16.04
N LEU A 366 -11.65 -1.71 15.69
CA LEU A 366 -10.57 -1.25 16.56
C LEU A 366 -10.61 0.28 16.65
N THR A 367 -10.47 0.79 17.85
CA THR A 367 -10.43 2.22 18.13
C THR A 367 -9.24 2.56 19.01
N LEU A 368 -8.62 3.72 18.77
CA LEU A 368 -7.55 4.19 19.63
C LEU A 368 -8.13 4.70 20.96
N SER A 369 -7.55 4.28 22.08
CA SER A 369 -7.80 4.91 23.36
C SER A 369 -7.34 6.37 23.35
N ALA A 370 -7.82 7.17 24.31
CA ALA A 370 -7.39 8.58 24.42
C ALA A 370 -5.87 8.74 24.60
N GLU A 371 -5.23 7.78 25.28
CA GLU A 371 -3.77 7.76 25.42
C GLU A 371 -3.09 7.42 24.09
N GLN A 372 -3.59 6.45 23.36
CA GLN A 372 -3.07 6.08 22.04
C GLN A 372 -3.26 7.18 21.01
N GLN A 373 -4.39 7.87 21.01
CA GLN A 373 -4.60 9.04 20.14
C GLN A 373 -3.56 10.13 20.41
N LYS A 374 -3.28 10.42 21.69
CA LYS A 374 -2.25 11.39 22.08
C LYS A 374 -0.86 10.95 21.62
N LEU A 375 -0.50 9.68 21.81
CA LEU A 375 0.77 9.11 21.36
C LEU A 375 0.89 9.17 19.83
N TYR A 376 -0.19 8.89 19.13
CA TYR A 376 -0.18 8.94 17.66
C TYR A 376 0.03 10.36 17.13
N VAL A 377 -0.64 11.35 17.72
CA VAL A 377 -0.44 12.77 17.39
C VAL A 377 1.00 13.22 17.69
N GLU A 378 1.54 12.80 18.84
CA GLU A 378 2.94 13.08 19.20
C GLU A 378 3.90 12.46 18.21
N TYR A 379 3.72 11.19 17.85
CA TYR A 379 4.50 10.50 16.82
C TYR A 379 4.46 11.24 15.47
N GLN A 380 3.26 11.60 14.99
CA GLN A 380 3.11 12.32 13.72
C GLN A 380 3.81 13.69 13.75
N SER A 381 3.72 14.40 14.86
CA SER A 381 4.39 15.70 15.05
C SER A 381 5.91 15.56 15.00
N GLN A 382 6.47 14.58 15.73
CA GLN A 382 7.92 14.34 15.74
C GLN A 382 8.43 13.82 14.39
N ALA A 383 7.71 12.91 13.74
CA ALA A 383 8.05 12.43 12.41
C ALA A 383 8.01 13.54 11.34
N GLY A 384 7.05 14.47 11.45
CA GLY A 384 6.96 15.65 10.59
C GLY A 384 8.09 16.63 10.83
N ALA A 385 8.45 16.91 12.09
CA ALA A 385 9.60 17.74 12.44
C ALA A 385 10.90 17.15 11.90
N MET A 386 11.10 15.85 12.09
CA MET A 386 12.27 15.13 11.56
C MET A 386 12.34 15.22 10.03
N THR A 387 11.23 15.07 9.31
CA THR A 387 11.20 15.26 7.85
C THR A 387 11.69 16.66 7.46
N ASN A 388 11.31 17.69 8.21
CA ASN A 388 11.75 19.06 7.93
C ASN A 388 13.22 19.33 8.27
N GLU A 389 13.87 18.52 9.10
CA GLU A 389 15.31 18.60 9.36
C GLU A 389 16.12 18.13 8.15
N TYR A 390 15.63 17.10 7.41
CA TYR A 390 16.35 16.54 6.25
C TYR A 390 15.91 17.14 4.92
N ILE A 391 14.64 17.53 4.78
CA ILE A 391 14.11 18.19 3.58
C ILE A 391 13.67 19.60 3.99
N ASP A 392 14.55 20.58 3.81
CA ASP A 392 14.30 21.95 4.22
C ASP A 392 13.01 22.53 3.60
N PRO A 393 12.02 22.96 4.39
CA PRO A 393 10.81 23.58 3.90
C PRO A 393 11.04 24.85 3.09
N GLU A 394 12.13 25.58 3.35
CA GLU A 394 12.48 26.79 2.63
C GLU A 394 13.10 26.50 1.26
N GLU A 395 13.55 25.28 1.04
CA GLU A 395 14.17 24.85 -0.23
C GLU A 395 13.32 23.88 -1.03
N ARG A 396 12.15 23.45 -0.55
CA ARG A 396 11.21 22.58 -1.27
C ARG A 396 9.94 23.32 -1.67
N SER A 397 9.25 22.78 -2.67
CA SER A 397 7.92 23.23 -3.07
C SER A 397 7.01 22.03 -3.30
N PHE A 398 5.79 22.28 -3.68
CA PHE A 398 4.87 21.24 -4.14
C PHE A 398 4.00 21.83 -5.26
N THR A 399 3.47 20.95 -6.08
CA THR A 399 2.36 21.28 -6.98
C THR A 399 1.31 20.18 -6.90
N CYS A 400 0.07 20.58 -7.07
CA CYS A 400 -1.03 19.65 -7.22
C CYS A 400 -1.88 20.11 -8.41
N ILE A 401 -2.13 19.21 -9.34
CA ILE A 401 -3.16 19.39 -10.37
C ILE A 401 -4.31 18.42 -10.09
N ALA A 402 -5.53 18.91 -10.27
CA ALA A 402 -6.71 18.14 -10.01
C ALA A 402 -7.51 17.91 -11.29
N PHE A 403 -7.85 16.66 -11.56
CA PHE A 403 -8.68 16.27 -12.70
C PHE A 403 -10.06 15.85 -12.25
N PRO A 404 -11.13 16.40 -12.85
CA PRO A 404 -12.47 15.91 -12.59
C PRO A 404 -12.65 14.54 -13.27
N VAL A 405 -12.98 13.53 -12.49
CA VAL A 405 -13.48 12.26 -13.00
C VAL A 405 -14.99 12.33 -13.07
N SER A 406 -15.56 11.89 -14.20
CA SER A 406 -16.98 12.13 -14.49
C SER A 406 -17.90 11.24 -13.62
N ILE A 407 -18.36 11.75 -12.50
CA ILE A 407 -19.64 11.30 -11.90
C ILE A 407 -20.85 11.75 -12.75
N SER A 408 -20.68 12.64 -13.69
CA SER A 408 -21.68 13.61 -14.10
C SER A 408 -22.59 13.19 -15.25
N ARG A 409 -22.71 11.94 -15.62
CA ARG A 409 -23.79 11.59 -16.55
C ARG A 409 -25.18 11.54 -15.91
N ARG A 410 -25.30 11.53 -14.57
CA ARG A 410 -26.59 11.56 -13.88
C ARG A 410 -27.13 12.96 -13.55
N PHE A 411 -26.29 14.00 -13.56
CA PHE A 411 -26.71 15.36 -13.24
C PHE A 411 -26.95 16.28 -14.44
N SER A 412 -26.57 15.90 -15.65
CA SER A 412 -26.73 16.76 -16.84
C SER A 412 -28.08 16.63 -17.56
N THR A 413 -29.04 15.90 -17.01
CA THR A 413 -30.37 15.76 -17.62
C THR A 413 -31.51 16.42 -16.85
N LYS A 414 -31.16 17.30 -15.89
CA LYS A 414 -32.17 18.16 -15.24
C LYS A 414 -31.58 19.57 -15.00
N CYS A 415 -31.46 20.32 -16.08
CA CYS A 415 -31.55 21.79 -16.11
C CYS A 415 -32.24 22.15 -17.41
#